data_008687982216a13d45aee691609ccbca
#
_entry.id   008687982216a13d45aee691609ccbca
#
_cell.length_a   1.000
_cell.length_b   1.000
_cell.length_c   1.000
_cell.angle_alpha   90.00
_cell.angle_beta   90.00
_cell.angle_gamma   90.00
#
_symmetry.space_group_name_H-M   'P 1'
#
loop_
_entity.id
_entity.type
_entity.pdbx_description
1 polymer ?
#
loop_
_entity_poly.entity_id
_entity_poly.type
_entity_poly.pdbx_seq_one_letter_code
_entity_poly.pdbx_strand_id
1 'polypeptide(L)'
;MDMKKKLLFVFNPCSGKAQIKNQLLDIVDTMVKADYEVTIYPTQCAGDAKEKVEAYAGNYDLVVCSGGDGTLDEVVTGMMQCKAKVPLGYIPAGSTNDFASSIGIPKDMEKAAEAAVTGKPFPCDVGLFNGDYFVYVAAFGLFTEVSYKTSQEWKNVLGHAAYILEGAKCLHDIPSFMMQVEYNNMRIQDEFIYGMITNSTSVGGFKGMTGKDVLLDLSLIHISEPTRLRRIS
;
A
#
# COMPACT_ATOMS: atom_id res chain seq x y z
N MET A 1 2.55 -7.16 38.00
CA MET A 1 3.00 -6.20 36.97
C MET A 1 2.37 -6.63 35.68
N ASP A 2 1.38 -5.90 35.18
CA ASP A 2 0.85 -6.19 33.86
C ASP A 2 1.96 -5.99 32.83
N MET A 3 2.18 -6.99 31.97
CA MET A 3 3.16 -6.85 30.89
C MET A 3 2.65 -5.79 29.91
N LYS A 4 3.48 -4.80 29.63
CA LYS A 4 3.17 -3.79 28.61
C LYS A 4 2.96 -4.46 27.25
N LYS A 5 2.02 -3.96 26.49
CA LYS A 5 1.81 -4.40 25.11
C LYS A 5 3.02 -4.01 24.24
N LYS A 6 3.39 -4.87 23.31
CA LYS A 6 4.54 -4.64 22.41
C LYS A 6 4.09 -4.12 21.06
N LEU A 7 4.73 -3.09 20.57
CA LEU A 7 4.47 -2.47 19.28
C LEU A 7 5.72 -2.49 18.41
N LEU A 8 5.58 -2.99 17.17
CA LEU A 8 6.59 -2.87 16.13
C LEU A 8 6.25 -1.68 15.22
N PHE A 9 7.10 -0.65 15.25
CA PHE A 9 6.97 0.51 14.39
C PHE A 9 7.95 0.42 13.21
N VAL A 10 7.44 0.09 12.02
CA VAL A 10 8.21 0.01 10.77
C VAL A 10 7.95 1.26 9.95
N PHE A 11 8.99 1.95 9.51
CA PHE A 11 8.80 3.15 8.71
C PHE A 11 9.86 3.32 7.62
N ASN A 12 9.44 3.92 6.51
CA ASN A 12 10.35 4.30 5.42
C ASN A 12 10.81 5.75 5.62
N PRO A 13 12.09 5.97 5.97
CA PRO A 13 12.62 7.32 6.27
C PRO A 13 12.68 8.23 5.05
N CYS A 14 12.53 7.68 3.83
CA CYS A 14 12.59 8.39 2.56
C CYS A 14 11.21 8.63 1.92
N SER A 15 10.11 8.21 2.58
CA SER A 15 8.77 8.38 2.04
C SER A 15 8.38 9.84 1.89
N GLY A 16 7.74 10.15 0.76
CA GLY A 16 7.24 11.48 0.44
C GLY A 16 8.32 12.54 0.58
N LYS A 17 8.08 13.54 1.42
CA LYS A 17 9.05 14.63 1.74
C LYS A 17 9.93 14.30 2.95
N ALA A 18 10.05 13.03 3.35
CA ALA A 18 10.80 12.58 4.52
C ALA A 18 10.38 13.26 5.86
N GLN A 19 9.12 13.66 5.95
CA GLN A 19 8.59 14.40 7.13
C GLN A 19 8.65 13.57 8.41
N ILE A 20 8.65 12.24 8.31
CA ILE A 20 8.79 11.34 9.45
C ILE A 20 9.99 11.68 10.32
N LYS A 21 11.09 12.16 9.74
CA LYS A 21 12.31 12.52 10.47
C LYS A 21 12.09 13.62 11.51
N ASN A 22 11.19 14.54 11.22
CA ASN A 22 10.89 15.68 12.11
C ASN A 22 9.81 15.35 13.14
N GLN A 23 9.01 14.31 12.90
CA GLN A 23 7.85 13.96 13.75
C GLN A 23 8.05 12.62 14.49
N LEU A 24 9.18 11.95 14.28
CA LEU A 24 9.44 10.63 14.85
C LEU A 24 9.31 10.60 16.37
N LEU A 25 9.84 11.62 17.05
CA LEU A 25 9.80 11.68 18.50
C LEU A 25 8.36 11.81 19.02
N ASP A 26 7.54 12.67 18.42
CA ASP A 26 6.16 12.91 18.83
C ASP A 26 5.29 11.67 18.57
N ILE A 27 5.52 10.99 17.45
CA ILE A 27 4.86 9.72 17.11
C ILE A 27 5.19 8.64 18.13
N VAL A 28 6.47 8.47 18.47
CA VAL A 28 6.91 7.48 19.45
C VAL A 28 6.39 7.80 20.84
N ASP A 29 6.40 9.07 21.25
CA ASP A 29 5.86 9.54 22.52
C ASP A 29 4.35 9.21 22.63
N THR A 30 3.60 9.41 21.55
CA THR A 30 2.18 9.02 21.45
C THR A 30 1.98 7.52 21.69
N MET A 31 2.83 6.69 21.07
CA MET A 31 2.75 5.22 21.25
C MET A 31 3.11 4.80 22.68
N VAL A 32 4.13 5.42 23.28
CA VAL A 32 4.54 5.14 24.66
C VAL A 32 3.49 5.61 25.67
N LYS A 33 2.83 6.76 25.44
CA LYS A 33 1.71 7.25 26.26
C LYS A 33 0.49 6.34 26.18
N ALA A 34 0.31 5.60 25.09
CA ALA A 34 -0.71 4.57 24.93
C ALA A 34 -0.33 3.20 25.57
N ASP A 35 0.70 3.19 26.44
CA ASP A 35 1.23 2.06 27.21
C ASP A 35 1.84 0.93 26.38
N TYR A 36 2.44 1.26 25.21
CA TYR A 36 3.21 0.31 24.42
C TYR A 36 4.71 0.36 24.72
N GLU A 37 5.34 -0.82 24.70
CA GLU A 37 6.79 -0.97 24.54
C GLU A 37 7.09 -0.97 23.06
N VAL A 38 7.77 0.08 22.56
CA VAL A 38 7.92 0.34 21.12
C VAL A 38 9.27 -0.13 20.61
N THR A 39 9.27 -1.02 19.63
CA THR A 39 10.44 -1.36 18.81
C THR A 39 10.37 -0.60 17.50
N ILE A 40 11.39 0.19 17.21
CA ILE A 40 11.46 1.06 16.03
C ILE A 40 12.36 0.42 14.96
N TYR A 41 11.87 0.35 13.72
CA TYR A 41 12.62 -0.18 12.58
C TYR A 41 12.52 0.73 11.34
N PRO A 42 13.57 1.52 11.03
CA PRO A 42 13.66 2.23 9.77
C PRO A 42 14.07 1.27 8.64
N THR A 43 13.32 1.24 7.56
CA THR A 43 13.65 0.42 6.38
C THR A 43 14.88 0.96 5.66
N GLN A 44 15.69 0.07 5.07
CA GLN A 44 16.94 0.40 4.41
C GLN A 44 16.86 0.27 2.88
N CYS A 45 15.96 -0.59 2.38
CA CYS A 45 15.75 -0.82 0.95
C CYS A 45 14.32 -1.32 0.68
N ALA A 46 13.99 -1.47 -0.59
CA ALA A 46 12.73 -2.10 -1.01
C ALA A 46 12.70 -3.58 -0.55
N GLY A 47 11.53 -4.03 -0.08
CA GLY A 47 11.30 -5.36 0.47
C GLY A 47 11.65 -5.52 1.95
N ASP A 48 12.42 -4.61 2.53
CA ASP A 48 12.88 -4.69 3.92
C ASP A 48 11.73 -4.65 4.94
N ALA A 49 10.69 -3.85 4.66
CA ALA A 49 9.49 -3.81 5.50
C ALA A 49 8.76 -5.15 5.52
N LYS A 50 8.63 -5.80 4.35
CA LYS A 50 8.03 -7.13 4.21
C LYS A 50 8.78 -8.17 5.04
N GLU A 51 10.10 -8.28 4.82
CA GLU A 51 10.95 -9.26 5.51
C GLU A 51 10.92 -9.08 7.04
N LYS A 52 11.01 -7.83 7.49
CA LYS A 52 10.96 -7.50 8.92
C LYS A 52 9.64 -7.91 9.56
N VAL A 53 8.54 -7.59 8.91
CA VAL A 53 7.20 -7.88 9.43
C VAL A 53 6.91 -9.37 9.39
N GLU A 54 7.23 -10.06 8.29
CA GLU A 54 7.07 -11.51 8.17
C GLU A 54 7.80 -12.27 9.30
N ALA A 55 9.03 -11.88 9.58
CA ALA A 55 9.86 -12.56 10.57
C ALA A 55 9.46 -12.26 12.03
N TYR A 56 8.95 -11.07 12.33
CA TYR A 56 8.86 -10.62 13.71
C TYR A 56 7.48 -10.19 14.18
N ALA A 57 6.50 -9.93 13.30
CA ALA A 57 5.19 -9.41 13.69
C ALA A 57 4.51 -10.26 14.78
N GLY A 58 4.69 -11.57 14.76
CA GLY A 58 4.12 -12.48 15.75
C GLY A 58 4.62 -12.30 17.19
N ASN A 59 5.66 -11.50 17.41
CA ASN A 59 6.19 -11.18 18.74
C ASN A 59 5.58 -9.90 19.33
N TYR A 60 4.65 -9.26 18.61
CA TYR A 60 4.06 -7.97 18.97
C TYR A 60 2.54 -8.04 19.03
N ASP A 61 1.94 -7.13 19.78
CA ASP A 61 0.49 -6.97 19.90
C ASP A 61 -0.09 -6.02 18.84
N LEU A 62 0.77 -5.18 18.25
CA LEU A 62 0.42 -4.22 17.21
C LEU A 62 1.62 -3.98 16.29
N VAL A 63 1.40 -3.95 15.00
CA VAL A 63 2.34 -3.43 14.00
C VAL A 63 1.85 -2.06 13.56
N VAL A 64 2.72 -1.06 13.52
CA VAL A 64 2.42 0.25 12.94
C VAL A 64 3.37 0.49 11.78
N CYS A 65 2.80 0.84 10.62
CA CYS A 65 3.53 1.19 9.42
C CYS A 65 3.49 2.69 9.18
N SER A 66 4.63 3.32 8.86
CA SER A 66 4.64 4.68 8.31
C SER A 66 5.40 4.73 6.99
N GLY A 67 4.70 5.21 5.95
CA GLY A 67 5.23 5.25 4.60
C GLY A 67 4.19 5.70 3.59
N GLY A 68 4.48 5.50 2.31
CA GLY A 68 3.51 5.60 1.22
C GLY A 68 2.79 4.26 1.00
N ASP A 69 1.89 4.24 0.00
CA ASP A 69 1.08 3.06 -0.33
C ASP A 69 1.97 1.81 -0.63
N GLY A 70 3.12 1.99 -1.30
CA GLY A 70 4.07 0.88 -1.55
C GLY A 70 4.71 0.31 -0.26
N THR A 71 5.05 1.14 0.73
CA THR A 71 5.55 0.65 2.02
C THR A 71 4.44 -0.08 2.78
N LEU A 72 3.20 0.39 2.67
CA LEU A 72 2.05 -0.29 3.25
C LEU A 72 1.83 -1.67 2.62
N ASP A 73 1.92 -1.80 1.30
CA ASP A 73 1.77 -3.09 0.60
C ASP A 73 2.87 -4.09 1.00
N GLU A 74 4.12 -3.64 1.19
CA GLU A 74 5.19 -4.48 1.74
C GLU A 74 4.84 -4.99 3.13
N VAL A 75 4.40 -4.10 4.03
CA VAL A 75 4.00 -4.48 5.39
C VAL A 75 2.81 -5.44 5.38
N VAL A 76 1.79 -5.17 4.58
CA VAL A 76 0.62 -6.06 4.43
C VAL A 76 1.03 -7.43 3.90
N THR A 77 1.92 -7.47 2.92
CA THR A 77 2.45 -8.75 2.40
C THR A 77 3.16 -9.53 3.51
N GLY A 78 4.02 -8.89 4.30
CA GLY A 78 4.66 -9.52 5.46
C GLY A 78 3.66 -10.00 6.52
N MET A 79 2.62 -9.19 6.80
CA MET A 79 1.54 -9.57 7.73
C MET A 79 0.74 -10.77 7.25
N MET A 80 0.44 -10.85 5.96
CA MET A 80 -0.29 -11.98 5.36
C MET A 80 0.54 -13.26 5.34
N GLN A 81 1.85 -13.17 5.16
CA GLN A 81 2.78 -14.28 5.19
C GLN A 81 3.15 -14.72 6.61
N CYS A 82 3.09 -13.80 7.57
CA CYS A 82 3.26 -14.11 8.98
C CYS A 82 2.15 -15.04 9.50
N LYS A 83 2.51 -16.03 10.30
CA LYS A 83 1.55 -16.97 10.89
C LYS A 83 0.63 -16.33 11.94
N ALA A 84 1.10 -15.27 12.60
CA ALA A 84 0.35 -14.59 13.65
C ALA A 84 -0.54 -13.49 13.04
N LYS A 85 -1.77 -13.39 13.56
CA LYS A 85 -2.73 -12.34 13.18
C LYS A 85 -2.67 -11.23 14.23
N VAL A 86 -2.01 -10.12 13.90
CA VAL A 86 -1.94 -8.93 14.75
C VAL A 86 -2.54 -7.73 14.01
N PRO A 87 -3.12 -6.75 14.71
CA PRO A 87 -3.62 -5.53 14.07
C PRO A 87 -2.50 -4.74 13.39
N LEU A 88 -2.86 -3.99 12.34
CA LEU A 88 -1.99 -3.07 11.64
C LEU A 88 -2.51 -1.64 11.77
N GLY A 89 -1.68 -0.72 12.29
CA GLY A 89 -1.88 0.72 12.24
C GLY A 89 -1.14 1.34 11.06
N TYR A 90 -1.67 2.41 10.47
CA TYR A 90 -1.03 3.09 9.35
C TYR A 90 -0.92 4.59 9.56
N ILE A 91 0.29 5.13 9.39
CA ILE A 91 0.63 6.55 9.43
C ILE A 91 1.07 6.97 8.02
N PRO A 92 0.21 7.67 7.26
CA PRO A 92 0.51 8.02 5.86
C PRO A 92 1.64 9.06 5.80
N ALA A 93 2.73 8.71 5.09
CA ALA A 93 3.90 9.56 4.89
C ALA A 93 4.32 9.70 3.42
N GLY A 94 3.59 9.10 2.50
CA GLY A 94 3.84 9.16 1.07
C GLY A 94 3.34 10.45 0.41
N SER A 95 3.44 10.51 -0.93
CA SER A 95 3.02 11.69 -1.70
C SER A 95 1.50 11.75 -1.89
N THR A 96 0.83 10.62 -2.13
CA THR A 96 -0.60 10.54 -2.42
C THR A 96 -1.40 9.96 -1.25
N ASN A 97 -0.96 8.82 -0.72
CA ASN A 97 -1.59 8.10 0.38
C ASN A 97 -3.09 7.82 0.10
N ASP A 98 -3.35 7.25 -1.07
CA ASP A 98 -4.70 7.04 -1.58
C ASP A 98 -5.51 6.09 -0.70
N PHE A 99 -4.89 5.01 -0.23
CA PHE A 99 -5.54 4.08 0.69
C PHE A 99 -5.95 4.77 2.00
N ALA A 100 -5.04 5.52 2.64
CA ALA A 100 -5.35 6.26 3.86
C ALA A 100 -6.51 7.24 3.66
N SER A 101 -6.53 7.93 2.51
CA SER A 101 -7.62 8.85 2.16
C SER A 101 -8.95 8.13 1.99
N SER A 102 -8.95 6.91 1.43
CA SER A 102 -10.16 6.11 1.19
C SER A 102 -10.80 5.60 2.47
N ILE A 103 -10.00 5.29 3.50
CA ILE A 103 -10.49 4.79 4.80
C ILE A 103 -10.54 5.89 5.89
N GLY A 104 -10.27 7.14 5.53
CA GLY A 104 -10.42 8.28 6.43
C GLY A 104 -9.32 8.44 7.48
N ILE A 105 -8.13 7.87 7.27
CA ILE A 105 -6.97 8.09 8.16
C ILE A 105 -6.55 9.57 8.07
N PRO A 106 -6.29 10.24 9.22
CA PRO A 106 -5.81 11.61 9.22
C PRO A 106 -4.51 11.79 8.43
N LYS A 107 -4.39 12.91 7.72
CA LYS A 107 -3.13 13.27 7.02
C LYS A 107 -2.04 13.75 7.97
N ASP A 108 -2.44 14.28 9.11
CA ASP A 108 -1.55 14.67 10.19
C ASP A 108 -0.98 13.41 10.84
N MET A 109 0.34 13.30 10.91
CA MET A 109 1.01 12.07 11.32
C MET A 109 0.85 11.77 12.81
N GLU A 110 0.75 12.78 13.65
CA GLU A 110 0.51 12.61 15.08
C GLU A 110 -0.90 12.09 15.36
N LYS A 111 -1.91 12.68 14.70
CA LYS A 111 -3.30 12.19 14.77
C LYS A 111 -3.45 10.79 14.17
N ALA A 112 -2.70 10.47 13.12
CA ALA A 112 -2.68 9.15 12.56
C ALA A 112 -2.03 8.13 13.52
N ALA A 113 -0.96 8.53 14.22
CA ALA A 113 -0.34 7.72 15.28
C ALA A 113 -1.31 7.48 16.45
N GLU A 114 -2.01 8.51 16.90
CA GLU A 114 -3.06 8.37 17.92
C GLU A 114 -4.16 7.39 17.47
N ALA A 115 -4.67 7.55 16.23
CA ALA A 115 -5.66 6.63 15.68
C ALA A 115 -5.14 5.19 15.57
N ALA A 116 -3.86 5.00 15.25
CA ALA A 116 -3.25 3.68 15.14
C ALA A 116 -3.19 2.93 16.48
N VAL A 117 -2.99 3.65 17.62
CA VAL A 117 -2.82 3.02 18.94
C VAL A 117 -4.11 3.00 19.78
N THR A 118 -5.06 3.92 19.52
CA THR A 118 -6.31 4.02 20.28
C THR A 118 -7.55 3.60 19.48
N GLY A 119 -7.43 3.52 18.17
CA GLY A 119 -8.51 3.19 17.25
C GLY A 119 -9.03 1.76 17.43
N LYS A 120 -10.23 1.53 16.90
CA LYS A 120 -10.79 0.16 16.83
C LYS A 120 -10.39 -0.48 15.51
N PRO A 121 -9.81 -1.70 15.56
CA PRO A 121 -9.54 -2.44 14.33
C PRO A 121 -10.83 -2.71 13.54
N PHE A 122 -10.76 -2.58 12.24
CA PHE A 122 -11.83 -3.00 11.34
C PHE A 122 -11.26 -3.96 10.28
N PRO A 123 -12.05 -4.90 9.76
CA PRO A 123 -11.61 -5.77 8.69
C PRO A 123 -11.42 -4.97 7.40
N CYS A 124 -10.38 -5.33 6.66
CA CYS A 124 -10.06 -4.71 5.37
C CYS A 124 -9.77 -5.82 4.37
N ASP A 125 -10.30 -5.68 3.17
CA ASP A 125 -9.99 -6.59 2.07
C ASP A 125 -8.54 -6.44 1.63
N VAL A 126 -7.96 -7.58 1.27
CA VAL A 126 -6.59 -7.67 0.79
C VAL A 126 -6.60 -8.45 -0.52
N GLY A 127 -6.11 -7.83 -1.59
CA GLY A 127 -5.92 -8.50 -2.86
C GLY A 127 -4.60 -9.29 -2.91
N LEU A 128 -4.59 -10.36 -3.70
CA LEU A 128 -3.38 -11.13 -4.01
C LEU A 128 -3.13 -11.06 -5.51
N PHE A 129 -1.94 -10.59 -5.89
CA PHE A 129 -1.53 -10.50 -7.29
C PHE A 129 -0.09 -10.99 -7.45
N ASN A 130 0.12 -12.04 -8.25
CA ASN A 130 1.44 -12.64 -8.49
C ASN A 130 2.25 -13.00 -7.23
N GLY A 131 1.57 -13.38 -6.14
CA GLY A 131 2.22 -13.76 -4.88
C GLY A 131 2.47 -12.63 -3.90
N ASP A 132 2.24 -11.37 -4.31
CA ASP A 132 2.28 -10.20 -3.43
C ASP A 132 0.87 -9.73 -3.06
N TYR A 133 0.70 -9.28 -1.82
CA TYR A 133 -0.56 -8.78 -1.32
C TYR A 133 -0.63 -7.26 -1.46
N PHE A 134 -1.82 -6.75 -1.75
CA PHE A 134 -2.06 -5.31 -1.86
C PHE A 134 -3.37 -4.90 -1.19
N VAL A 135 -3.43 -3.70 -0.68
CA VAL A 135 -4.64 -3.06 -0.13
C VAL A 135 -5.09 -1.84 -0.92
N TYR A 136 -4.28 -1.41 -1.88
CA TYR A 136 -4.49 -0.21 -2.65
C TYR A 136 -4.86 -0.52 -4.10
N VAL A 137 -3.91 -0.89 -4.92
CA VAL A 137 -4.11 -1.15 -6.35
C VAL A 137 -3.10 -2.15 -6.90
N ALA A 138 -3.59 -3.06 -7.75
CA ALA A 138 -2.79 -3.82 -8.69
C ALA A 138 -3.15 -3.38 -10.11
N ALA A 139 -2.15 -3.03 -10.92
CA ALA A 139 -2.35 -2.56 -12.28
C ALA A 139 -1.29 -3.11 -13.23
N PHE A 140 -1.64 -3.21 -14.51
CA PHE A 140 -0.72 -3.58 -15.58
C PHE A 140 -0.92 -2.69 -16.81
N GLY A 141 0.09 -2.64 -17.67
CA GLY A 141 0.04 -1.96 -18.95
C GLY A 141 0.39 -0.49 -18.89
N LEU A 142 -0.29 0.32 -19.71
CA LEU A 142 0.01 1.75 -19.87
C LEU A 142 0.01 2.47 -18.52
N PHE A 143 0.98 3.37 -18.32
CA PHE A 143 1.25 4.14 -17.10
C PHE A 143 1.83 3.36 -15.91
N THR A 144 1.88 2.03 -15.91
CA THR A 144 2.48 1.30 -14.78
C THR A 144 4.00 1.45 -14.75
N GLU A 145 4.67 1.43 -15.91
CA GLU A 145 6.12 1.65 -16.01
C GLU A 145 6.55 3.07 -15.56
N VAL A 146 5.71 4.06 -15.76
CA VAL A 146 5.96 5.45 -15.32
C VAL A 146 6.11 5.53 -13.80
N SER A 147 5.30 4.77 -13.07
CA SER A 147 5.35 4.72 -11.60
C SER A 147 6.65 4.12 -11.07
N TYR A 148 7.23 3.15 -11.79
CA TYR A 148 8.47 2.48 -11.39
C TYR A 148 9.74 3.21 -11.85
N LYS A 149 9.72 3.83 -13.05
CA LYS A 149 10.90 4.47 -13.65
C LYS A 149 11.15 5.89 -13.14
N THR A 150 10.12 6.56 -12.60
CA THR A 150 10.28 7.92 -12.09
C THR A 150 11.05 7.91 -10.77
N SER A 151 12.24 8.54 -10.74
CA SER A 151 13.06 8.62 -9.53
C SER A 151 12.32 9.35 -8.39
N GLN A 152 12.62 9.00 -7.14
CA GLN A 152 12.03 9.65 -5.96
C GLN A 152 12.29 11.17 -5.94
N GLU A 153 13.44 11.61 -6.47
CA GLU A 153 13.78 13.03 -6.56
C GLU A 153 12.81 13.80 -7.43
N TRP A 154 12.48 13.26 -8.63
CA TRP A 154 11.51 13.86 -9.55
C TRP A 154 10.09 13.83 -8.98
N LYS A 155 9.69 12.75 -8.30
CA LYS A 155 8.39 12.65 -7.62
C LYS A 155 8.24 13.73 -6.55
N ASN A 156 9.31 14.01 -5.81
CA ASN A 156 9.30 14.99 -4.74
C ASN A 156 9.30 16.46 -5.23
N VAL A 157 9.90 16.73 -6.41
CA VAL A 157 10.03 18.09 -6.95
C VAL A 157 8.84 18.48 -7.82
N LEU A 158 8.38 17.60 -8.70
CA LEU A 158 7.38 17.90 -9.73
C LEU A 158 5.99 17.34 -9.42
N GLY A 159 5.85 16.49 -8.38
CA GLY A 159 4.56 15.92 -8.01
C GLY A 159 3.81 15.28 -9.20
N HIS A 160 2.52 15.58 -9.36
CA HIS A 160 1.70 15.06 -10.46
C HIS A 160 2.18 15.45 -11.86
N ALA A 161 2.87 16.57 -12.01
CA ALA A 161 3.37 17.02 -13.33
C ALA A 161 4.44 16.09 -13.89
N ALA A 162 5.26 15.45 -13.02
CA ALA A 162 6.25 14.47 -13.46
C ALA A 162 5.59 13.24 -14.08
N TYR A 163 4.51 12.75 -13.51
CA TYR A 163 3.75 11.62 -14.04
C TYR A 163 3.12 11.91 -15.39
N ILE A 164 2.60 13.13 -15.57
CA ILE A 164 1.98 13.57 -16.84
C ILE A 164 3.03 13.66 -17.94
N LEU A 165 4.21 14.24 -17.65
CA LEU A 165 5.29 14.39 -18.62
C LEU A 165 5.91 13.04 -19.03
N GLU A 166 6.12 12.14 -18.08
CA GLU A 166 6.63 10.80 -18.36
C GLU A 166 5.58 9.96 -19.10
N GLY A 167 4.31 10.07 -18.70
CA GLY A 167 3.18 9.43 -19.38
C GLY A 167 3.03 9.88 -20.84
N ALA A 168 3.28 11.15 -21.14
CA ALA A 168 3.24 11.67 -22.51
C ALA A 168 4.34 11.07 -23.42
N LYS A 169 5.50 10.73 -22.86
CA LYS A 169 6.57 10.03 -23.60
C LYS A 169 6.21 8.58 -23.90
N CYS A 170 5.47 7.93 -23.03
CA CYS A 170 5.05 6.53 -23.20
C CYS A 170 3.93 6.33 -24.24
N LEU A 171 3.33 7.42 -24.75
CA LEU A 171 2.27 7.34 -25.76
C LEU A 171 2.77 6.96 -27.17
N HIS A 172 4.08 6.89 -27.38
CA HIS A 172 4.64 6.58 -28.70
C HIS A 172 4.70 5.08 -29.02
N ASP A 173 4.83 4.24 -27.97
CA ASP A 173 4.76 2.78 -28.09
C ASP A 173 3.90 2.23 -26.96
N ILE A 174 2.60 2.08 -27.22
CA ILE A 174 1.64 1.54 -26.24
C ILE A 174 1.69 0.01 -26.33
N PRO A 175 2.24 -0.67 -25.31
CA PRO A 175 2.19 -2.11 -25.29
C PRO A 175 0.75 -2.59 -25.10
N SER A 176 0.36 -3.61 -25.86
CA SER A 176 -0.90 -4.29 -25.67
C SER A 176 -0.66 -5.73 -25.20
N PHE A 177 -1.63 -6.27 -24.47
CA PHE A 177 -1.55 -7.58 -23.86
C PHE A 177 -2.81 -8.38 -24.23
N MET A 178 -2.64 -9.50 -24.92
CA MET A 178 -3.74 -10.45 -25.13
C MET A 178 -4.03 -11.15 -23.81
N MET A 179 -5.18 -10.90 -23.22
CA MET A 179 -5.57 -11.45 -21.92
C MET A 179 -6.94 -12.07 -21.95
N GLN A 180 -7.11 -13.05 -21.06
CA GLN A 180 -8.40 -13.62 -20.74
C GLN A 180 -8.75 -13.19 -19.33
N VAL A 181 -9.87 -12.51 -19.18
CA VAL A 181 -10.42 -12.07 -17.89
C VAL A 181 -11.67 -12.88 -17.59
N GLU A 182 -11.69 -13.52 -16.45
CA GLU A 182 -12.87 -14.24 -15.95
C GLU A 182 -13.38 -13.53 -14.68
N TYR A 183 -14.65 -13.15 -14.69
CA TYR A 183 -15.30 -12.43 -13.60
C TYR A 183 -16.80 -12.77 -13.56
N ASN A 184 -17.33 -13.19 -12.42
CA ASN A 184 -18.75 -13.49 -12.21
C ASN A 184 -19.37 -14.36 -13.32
N ASN A 185 -18.73 -15.47 -13.71
CA ASN A 185 -19.11 -16.36 -14.81
C ASN A 185 -19.08 -15.73 -16.21
N MET A 186 -18.59 -14.52 -16.35
CA MET A 186 -18.27 -13.91 -17.63
C MET A 186 -16.81 -14.18 -17.99
N ARG A 187 -16.56 -14.42 -19.28
CA ARG A 187 -15.23 -14.62 -19.83
C ARG A 187 -15.05 -13.66 -20.98
N ILE A 188 -14.04 -12.79 -20.86
CA ILE A 188 -13.67 -11.84 -21.90
C ILE A 188 -12.26 -12.20 -22.34
N GLN A 189 -12.07 -12.35 -23.64
CA GLN A 189 -10.75 -12.52 -24.23
C GLN A 189 -10.56 -11.41 -25.26
N ASP A 190 -9.60 -10.53 -24.99
CA ASP A 190 -9.36 -9.36 -25.84
C ASP A 190 -7.93 -8.85 -25.64
N GLU A 191 -7.56 -7.86 -26.43
CA GLU A 191 -6.29 -7.15 -26.33
C GLU A 191 -6.46 -5.92 -25.43
N PHE A 192 -5.71 -5.89 -24.33
CA PHE A 192 -5.79 -4.83 -23.32
C PHE A 192 -4.49 -4.01 -23.31
N ILE A 193 -4.62 -2.70 -23.31
CA ILE A 193 -3.50 -1.77 -23.15
C ILE A 193 -3.29 -1.39 -21.66
N TYR A 194 -4.30 -1.60 -20.84
CA TYR A 194 -4.30 -1.24 -19.41
C TYR A 194 -5.34 -2.06 -18.65
N GLY A 195 -5.00 -2.43 -17.43
CA GLY A 195 -5.95 -3.00 -16.49
C GLY A 195 -5.60 -2.63 -15.05
N MET A 196 -6.62 -2.47 -14.22
CA MET A 196 -6.49 -2.06 -12.85
C MET A 196 -7.53 -2.76 -11.97
N ILE A 197 -7.07 -3.25 -10.84
CA ILE A 197 -7.91 -3.76 -9.76
C ILE A 197 -7.57 -2.93 -8.52
N THR A 198 -8.56 -2.31 -7.94
CA THR A 198 -8.35 -1.40 -6.82
C THR A 198 -9.32 -1.63 -5.68
N ASN A 199 -8.82 -1.48 -4.48
CA ASN A 199 -9.55 -1.47 -3.22
C ASN A 199 -9.63 -0.03 -2.64
N SER A 200 -9.49 0.98 -3.50
CA SER A 200 -9.43 2.38 -3.13
C SER A 200 -10.38 3.24 -3.97
N THR A 201 -11.00 4.24 -3.38
CA THR A 201 -11.84 5.23 -4.08
C THR A 201 -11.03 6.30 -4.83
N SER A 202 -9.71 6.30 -4.64
CA SER A 202 -8.75 7.21 -5.26
C SER A 202 -7.56 6.42 -5.78
N VAL A 203 -7.09 6.75 -6.98
CA VAL A 203 -5.91 6.13 -7.60
C VAL A 203 -5.00 7.21 -8.17
N GLY A 204 -3.73 7.22 -7.75
CA GLY A 204 -2.74 8.22 -8.16
C GLY A 204 -3.12 9.65 -7.79
N GLY A 205 -3.93 9.85 -6.74
CA GLY A 205 -4.47 11.14 -6.32
C GLY A 205 -5.73 11.57 -7.08
N PHE A 206 -6.19 10.79 -8.08
CA PHE A 206 -7.43 11.06 -8.82
C PHE A 206 -8.61 10.42 -8.11
N LYS A 207 -9.52 11.27 -7.59
CA LYS A 207 -10.74 10.83 -6.92
C LYS A 207 -11.82 10.49 -7.94
N GLY A 208 -12.59 9.42 -7.66
CA GLY A 208 -13.76 9.05 -8.46
C GLY A 208 -13.43 8.31 -9.76
N MET A 209 -12.20 7.84 -9.96
CA MET A 209 -11.86 6.92 -11.07
C MET A 209 -12.51 5.55 -10.88
N THR A 210 -12.72 5.15 -9.65
CA THR A 210 -13.41 3.94 -9.24
C THR A 210 -14.83 4.30 -8.88
N GLY A 211 -15.82 3.47 -9.22
CA GLY A 211 -17.22 3.71 -8.89
C GLY A 211 -17.43 3.96 -7.40
N LYS A 212 -18.61 4.48 -7.05
CA LYS A 212 -18.98 4.74 -5.64
C LYS A 212 -19.12 3.45 -4.81
N ASP A 213 -19.13 2.32 -5.47
CA ASP A 213 -19.35 1.00 -4.90
C ASP A 213 -18.04 0.23 -4.58
N VAL A 214 -16.90 0.91 -4.56
CA VAL A 214 -15.68 0.37 -3.97
C VAL A 214 -15.87 0.40 -2.46
N LEU A 215 -16.55 -0.60 -1.98
CA LEU A 215 -16.77 -0.83 -0.56
C LEU A 215 -15.69 -1.80 -0.10
N LEU A 216 -15.15 -1.52 1.06
CA LEU A 216 -14.40 -2.48 1.88
C LEU A 216 -15.41 -3.47 2.48
N ASP A 217 -16.20 -4.12 1.61
CA ASP A 217 -17.38 -4.87 2.01
C ASP A 217 -17.15 -6.38 2.18
N LEU A 218 -15.87 -6.79 2.30
CA LEU A 218 -15.46 -8.20 2.45
C LEU A 218 -15.82 -9.06 1.22
N SER A 219 -16.12 -8.47 0.08
CA SER A 219 -16.27 -9.20 -1.15
C SER A 219 -14.88 -9.57 -1.69
N LEU A 220 -14.45 -10.80 -1.44
CA LEU A 220 -13.23 -11.37 -1.98
C LEU A 220 -13.30 -11.38 -3.50
N ILE A 221 -12.58 -10.47 -4.16
CA ILE A 221 -12.25 -10.64 -5.57
C ILE A 221 -11.17 -11.72 -5.61
N HIS A 222 -11.59 -12.95 -5.88
CA HIS A 222 -10.66 -14.03 -6.18
C HIS A 222 -10.06 -13.75 -7.55
N ILE A 223 -8.87 -13.17 -7.58
CA ILE A 223 -8.06 -13.14 -8.79
C ILE A 223 -7.33 -14.47 -8.83
N SER A 224 -7.89 -15.43 -9.59
CA SER A 224 -7.13 -16.62 -9.94
C SER A 224 -5.94 -16.19 -10.79
N GLU A 225 -4.77 -16.77 -10.50
CA GLU A 225 -3.52 -16.49 -11.21
C GLU A 225 -3.74 -16.33 -12.72
N PRO A 226 -3.10 -15.35 -13.39
CA PRO A 226 -3.14 -15.25 -14.83
C PRO A 226 -2.58 -16.54 -15.40
N THR A 227 -3.43 -17.32 -16.01
CA THR A 227 -3.04 -18.52 -16.76
C THR A 227 -1.96 -18.09 -17.73
N ARG A 228 -0.77 -18.73 -17.65
CA ARG A 228 0.43 -18.46 -18.47
C ARG A 228 0.06 -17.88 -19.83
N LEU A 229 0.55 -16.67 -20.10
CA LEU A 229 0.55 -16.09 -21.44
C LEU A 229 1.14 -17.10 -22.43
N ARG A 230 0.32 -17.82 -23.16
CA ARG A 230 0.76 -18.52 -24.36
C ARG A 230 0.86 -17.46 -25.45
N ARG A 231 2.10 -17.10 -25.77
CA ARG A 231 2.41 -16.42 -27.02
C ARG A 231 1.86 -17.28 -28.15
N ILE A 232 0.80 -16.85 -28.81
CA ILE A 232 0.36 -17.42 -30.06
C ILE A 232 1.21 -16.73 -31.13
N SER A 233 2.09 -17.50 -31.75
CA SER A 233 2.90 -17.09 -32.91
C SER A 233 2.01 -17.01 -34.16
#